data_528e50fdb1e62f2670dc0c5e3a974ccc
#
_entry.id   528e50fdb1e62f2670dc0c5e3a974ccc
#
_cell.length_a   1.000
_cell.length_b   1.000
_cell.length_c   1.000
_cell.angle_alpha   90.00
_cell.angle_beta   90.00
_cell.angle_gamma   90.00
#
_symmetry.space_group_name_H-M   'P 1'
#
loop_
_entity.id
_entity.type
_entity.pdbx_description
1 polymer ?
#
loop_
_entity_poly.entity_id
_entity_poly.type
_entity_poly.pdbx_seq_one_letter_code
_entity_poly.pdbx_strand_id
1 'polypeptide(L)'
;MARWFWLTPIILASTYQPSMAKAGLQNDVPSQAEDICPALIGQSIPNTILRTRDNSPLELTSAIAEKPTLLIFYRGGWCPFCNQHLGELQSITSELRDMGIQIIAISPDRPEKLGESVESQRLTYRLLSDSDMTVAKALGIAFKVGDATVEKYKTEYGIDIEADSGQTHHLLPVPSAFLIGRDGTIQFSYVNPNYQVRMNPQILLEIARSELK
;
A
#
# COMPACT_ATOMS: atom_id res chain seq x y z
N MET A 1 3.40 -63.24 -38.43
CA MET A 1 4.30 -62.32 -37.74
C MET A 1 3.60 -60.94 -37.70
N ALA A 2 2.92 -60.62 -36.62
CA ALA A 2 2.18 -59.37 -36.48
C ALA A 2 3.00 -58.38 -35.59
N ARG A 3 3.44 -57.28 -36.18
CA ARG A 3 4.16 -56.21 -35.48
C ARG A 3 3.15 -55.26 -34.85
N TRP A 4 3.11 -55.20 -33.52
CA TRP A 4 2.33 -54.23 -32.77
C TRP A 4 3.12 -52.94 -32.66
N PHE A 5 2.57 -51.84 -33.24
CA PHE A 5 3.06 -50.48 -33.04
C PHE A 5 2.43 -49.92 -31.75
N TRP A 6 3.24 -49.65 -30.75
CA TRP A 6 2.84 -48.91 -29.58
C TRP A 6 2.86 -47.42 -29.92
N LEU A 7 1.67 -46.82 -29.95
CA LEU A 7 1.52 -45.37 -30.02
C LEU A 7 1.63 -44.82 -28.60
N THR A 8 2.74 -44.18 -28.26
CA THR A 8 2.90 -43.38 -27.06
C THR A 8 2.16 -42.07 -27.19
N PRO A 9 1.23 -41.70 -26.27
CA PRO A 9 0.59 -40.38 -26.32
C PRO A 9 1.63 -39.30 -25.92
N ILE A 10 1.84 -38.36 -26.84
CA ILE A 10 2.57 -37.12 -26.55
C ILE A 10 1.68 -36.26 -25.65
N ILE A 11 1.97 -36.23 -24.35
CA ILE A 11 1.36 -35.29 -23.43
C ILE A 11 2.01 -33.92 -23.70
N LEU A 12 1.31 -33.06 -24.45
CA LEU A 12 1.64 -31.65 -24.56
C LEU A 12 1.44 -31.02 -23.17
N ALA A 13 2.51 -30.89 -22.41
CA ALA A 13 2.52 -30.08 -21.21
C ALA A 13 2.31 -28.62 -21.62
N SER A 14 1.08 -28.15 -21.51
CA SER A 14 0.77 -26.73 -21.62
C SER A 14 1.47 -26.02 -20.47
N THR A 15 2.58 -25.35 -20.75
CA THR A 15 3.23 -24.47 -19.82
C THR A 15 2.30 -23.25 -19.64
N TYR A 16 1.54 -23.27 -18.57
CA TYR A 16 0.83 -22.08 -18.09
C TYR A 16 1.88 -21.04 -17.72
N GLN A 17 2.16 -20.12 -18.62
CA GLN A 17 2.86 -18.89 -18.29
C GLN A 17 1.81 -17.93 -17.73
N PRO A 18 1.88 -17.55 -16.44
CA PRO A 18 1.04 -16.48 -15.95
C PRO A 18 1.40 -15.23 -16.77
N SER A 19 0.45 -14.78 -17.57
CA SER A 19 0.50 -13.48 -18.20
C SER A 19 0.70 -12.47 -17.05
N MET A 20 1.86 -11.80 -17.03
CA MET A 20 2.00 -10.57 -16.24
C MET A 20 0.99 -9.59 -16.86
N ALA A 21 -0.22 -9.56 -16.30
CA ALA A 21 -1.15 -8.50 -16.57
C ALA A 21 -0.43 -7.23 -16.13
N LYS A 22 0.06 -6.44 -17.10
CA LYS A 22 0.46 -5.06 -16.86
C LYS A 22 -0.73 -4.42 -16.17
N ALA A 23 -0.61 -4.12 -14.87
CA ALA A 23 -1.52 -3.20 -14.21
C ALA A 23 -1.57 -2.00 -15.14
N GLY A 24 -2.73 -1.76 -15.75
CA GLY A 24 -2.88 -0.67 -16.70
C GLY A 24 -2.50 0.60 -15.97
N LEU A 25 -1.40 1.23 -16.39
CA LEU A 25 -1.06 2.57 -15.97
C LEU A 25 -2.29 3.42 -16.34
N GLN A 26 -3.13 3.70 -15.37
CA GLN A 26 -4.10 4.78 -15.49
C GLN A 26 -3.27 6.04 -15.67
N ASN A 27 -3.14 6.50 -16.92
CA ASN A 27 -2.36 7.69 -17.25
C ASN A 27 -2.95 8.95 -16.62
N ASP A 28 -4.21 8.91 -16.18
CA ASP A 28 -4.90 10.01 -15.52
C ASP A 28 -5.33 9.62 -14.11
N VAL A 29 -4.75 10.30 -13.12
CA VAL A 29 -5.17 10.17 -11.73
C VAL A 29 -6.53 10.85 -11.57
N PRO A 30 -7.57 10.16 -11.02
CA PRO A 30 -8.90 10.73 -10.89
C PRO A 30 -8.91 11.95 -9.96
N SER A 31 -9.85 12.86 -10.19
CA SER A 31 -10.04 14.07 -9.38
C SER A 31 -10.91 13.85 -8.14
N GLN A 32 -11.51 12.68 -8.00
CA GLN A 32 -12.33 12.30 -6.84
C GLN A 32 -11.82 10.99 -6.24
N ALA A 33 -11.89 10.89 -4.93
CA ALA A 33 -11.48 9.67 -4.22
C ALA A 33 -12.39 8.46 -4.54
N GLU A 34 -13.63 8.73 -4.93
CA GLU A 34 -14.64 7.74 -5.30
C GLU A 34 -14.41 7.12 -6.68
N ASP A 35 -13.64 7.78 -7.55
CA ASP A 35 -13.40 7.38 -8.94
C ASP A 35 -12.11 6.56 -9.11
N ILE A 36 -11.43 6.21 -8.01
CA ILE A 36 -10.22 5.38 -8.05
C ILE A 36 -10.53 3.95 -8.51
N CYS A 37 -9.51 3.27 -9.04
CA CYS A 37 -9.61 1.88 -9.48
C CYS A 37 -8.49 1.03 -8.80
N PRO A 38 -8.72 0.57 -7.55
CA PRO A 38 -7.69 -0.11 -6.77
C PRO A 38 -7.28 -1.45 -7.36
N ALA A 39 -6.02 -1.83 -7.15
CA ALA A 39 -5.52 -3.15 -7.46
C ALA A 39 -6.34 -4.23 -6.74
N LEU A 40 -6.58 -5.34 -7.43
CA LEU A 40 -7.42 -6.45 -6.98
C LEU A 40 -6.61 -7.50 -6.21
N ILE A 41 -7.30 -8.27 -5.37
CA ILE A 41 -6.75 -9.49 -4.76
C ILE A 41 -6.25 -10.42 -5.87
N GLY A 42 -5.07 -11.02 -5.67
CA GLY A 42 -4.38 -11.87 -6.65
C GLY A 42 -3.42 -11.11 -7.58
N GLN A 43 -3.48 -9.79 -7.63
CA GLN A 43 -2.48 -8.99 -8.34
C GLN A 43 -1.21 -8.78 -7.50
N SER A 44 -0.09 -8.53 -8.18
CA SER A 44 1.18 -8.25 -7.51
C SER A 44 1.36 -6.75 -7.26
N ILE A 45 2.02 -6.43 -6.14
CA ILE A 45 2.44 -5.05 -5.87
C ILE A 45 3.51 -4.60 -6.88
N PRO A 46 3.60 -3.28 -7.15
CA PRO A 46 4.63 -2.75 -8.05
C PRO A 46 6.02 -2.86 -7.41
N ASN A 47 7.03 -3.15 -8.23
CA ASN A 47 8.41 -2.98 -7.81
C ASN A 47 8.76 -1.49 -7.82
N THR A 48 9.02 -0.92 -6.64
CA THR A 48 9.21 0.52 -6.45
C THR A 48 10.21 0.79 -5.33
N ILE A 49 10.98 1.85 -5.49
CA ILE A 49 11.88 2.35 -4.44
C ILE A 49 11.15 3.47 -3.69
N LEU A 50 10.98 3.27 -2.39
CA LEU A 50 10.50 4.25 -1.44
C LEU A 50 11.65 4.86 -0.63
N ARG A 51 11.36 5.86 0.18
CA ARG A 51 12.35 6.46 1.08
C ARG A 51 12.00 6.19 2.54
N THR A 52 13.01 5.84 3.30
CA THR A 52 12.92 5.73 4.76
C THR A 52 13.02 7.11 5.41
N ARG A 53 12.78 7.19 6.72
CA ARG A 53 12.85 8.44 7.50
C ARG A 53 14.21 9.15 7.39
N ASP A 54 15.29 8.41 7.27
CA ASP A 54 16.65 8.92 7.07
C ASP A 54 17.00 9.15 5.59
N ASN A 55 15.99 9.17 4.73
CA ASN A 55 16.08 9.37 3.27
C ASN A 55 16.86 8.26 2.53
N SER A 56 17.08 7.12 3.16
CA SER A 56 17.70 5.97 2.50
C SER A 56 16.71 5.30 1.54
N PRO A 57 17.15 4.79 0.38
CA PRO A 57 16.30 4.05 -0.54
C PRO A 57 15.93 2.68 0.04
N LEU A 58 14.67 2.28 -0.14
CA LEU A 58 14.16 0.97 0.22
C LEU A 58 13.33 0.41 -0.93
N GLU A 59 13.73 -0.73 -1.45
CA GLU A 59 12.95 -1.45 -2.45
C GLU A 59 11.80 -2.18 -1.76
N LEU A 60 10.56 -1.82 -2.12
CA LEU A 60 9.36 -2.32 -1.44
C LEU A 60 9.20 -3.83 -1.59
N THR A 61 9.43 -4.37 -2.79
CA THR A 61 9.34 -5.80 -3.06
C THR A 61 10.34 -6.61 -2.26
N SER A 62 11.57 -6.12 -2.10
CA SER A 62 12.60 -6.75 -1.27
C SER A 62 12.19 -6.79 0.21
N ALA A 63 11.66 -5.69 0.74
CA ALA A 63 11.18 -5.64 2.12
C ALA A 63 10.00 -6.59 2.38
N ILE A 64 9.11 -6.78 1.40
CA ILE A 64 7.97 -7.71 1.49
C ILE A 64 8.41 -9.16 1.34
N ALA A 65 9.44 -9.46 0.53
CA ALA A 65 9.97 -10.81 0.39
C ALA A 65 10.57 -11.34 1.71
N GLU A 66 11.03 -10.47 2.60
CA GLU A 66 11.50 -10.86 3.93
C GLU A 66 10.36 -11.40 4.80
N LYS A 67 9.22 -10.72 4.81
CA LYS A 67 8.04 -11.04 5.66
C LYS A 67 6.74 -10.66 4.97
N PRO A 68 5.66 -11.45 5.14
CA PRO A 68 4.32 -10.99 4.78
C PRO A 68 4.06 -9.64 5.42
N THR A 69 3.36 -8.76 4.71
CA THR A 69 3.27 -7.36 5.09
C THR A 69 1.83 -6.87 5.12
N LEU A 70 1.42 -6.29 6.25
CA LEU A 70 0.26 -5.42 6.31
C LEU A 70 0.69 -4.02 5.85
N LEU A 71 0.34 -3.68 4.62
CA LEU A 71 0.70 -2.43 3.96
C LEU A 71 -0.44 -1.42 4.14
N ILE A 72 -0.15 -0.27 4.77
CA ILE A 72 -1.12 0.76 5.11
C ILE A 72 -0.82 2.03 4.33
N PHE A 73 -1.81 2.57 3.62
CA PHE A 73 -1.70 3.88 3.00
C PHE A 73 -2.50 4.92 3.79
N TYR A 74 -1.87 6.06 4.07
CA TYR A 74 -2.48 7.16 4.80
C TYR A 74 -2.15 8.50 4.14
N ARG A 75 -2.95 9.52 4.42
CA ARG A 75 -2.93 10.81 3.71
C ARG A 75 -1.74 11.71 4.08
N GLY A 76 -1.17 11.51 5.27
CA GLY A 76 -0.06 12.28 5.83
C GLY A 76 -0.15 12.42 7.34
N GLY A 77 0.98 12.77 7.96
CA GLY A 77 1.10 13.01 9.41
C GLY A 77 0.28 14.17 9.93
N TRP A 78 -0.13 15.08 9.07
CA TRP A 78 -1.04 16.19 9.37
C TRP A 78 -2.51 15.77 9.56
N CYS A 79 -2.88 14.54 9.18
CA CYS A 79 -4.26 14.07 9.21
C CYS A 79 -4.61 13.41 10.56
N PRO A 80 -5.53 13.98 11.38
CA PRO A 80 -5.82 13.44 12.72
C PRO A 80 -6.41 12.03 12.68
N PHE A 81 -7.30 11.71 11.72
CA PHE A 81 -7.84 10.37 11.55
C PHE A 81 -6.77 9.33 11.17
N CYS A 82 -5.74 9.79 10.44
CA CYS A 82 -4.61 8.93 10.09
C CYS A 82 -3.75 8.64 11.32
N ASN A 83 -3.41 9.65 12.09
CA ASN A 83 -2.62 9.51 13.32
C ASN A 83 -3.32 8.62 14.35
N GLN A 84 -4.64 8.79 14.51
CA GLN A 84 -5.43 7.91 15.37
C GLN A 84 -5.31 6.44 14.90
N HIS A 85 -5.53 6.17 13.61
CA HIS A 85 -5.46 4.81 13.07
C HIS A 85 -4.06 4.21 13.18
N LEU A 86 -3.00 4.99 12.91
CA LEU A 86 -1.62 4.55 13.11
C LEU A 86 -1.36 4.14 14.57
N GLY A 87 -1.83 4.95 15.53
CA GLY A 87 -1.74 4.62 16.95
C GLY A 87 -2.54 3.37 17.34
N GLU A 88 -3.73 3.19 16.78
CA GLU A 88 -4.56 1.99 17.00
C GLU A 88 -3.89 0.72 16.43
N LEU A 89 -3.25 0.79 15.25
CA LEU A 89 -2.48 -0.31 14.66
C LEU A 89 -1.31 -0.75 15.54
N GLN A 90 -0.76 0.15 16.35
CA GLN A 90 0.30 -0.18 17.31
C GLN A 90 -0.15 -1.26 18.30
N SER A 91 -1.44 -1.33 18.64
CA SER A 91 -1.98 -2.31 19.59
C SER A 91 -1.90 -3.77 19.11
N ILE A 92 -1.86 -4.00 17.79
CA ILE A 92 -1.77 -5.34 17.18
C ILE A 92 -0.37 -5.70 16.69
N THR A 93 0.59 -4.78 16.81
CA THR A 93 1.94 -4.96 16.24
C THR A 93 2.69 -6.15 16.83
N SER A 94 2.53 -6.41 18.14
CA SER A 94 3.17 -7.55 18.80
C SER A 94 2.63 -8.87 18.26
N GLU A 95 1.31 -9.01 18.15
CA GLU A 95 0.67 -10.23 17.66
C GLU A 95 1.00 -10.51 16.18
N LEU A 96 0.98 -9.48 15.34
CA LEU A 96 1.42 -9.60 13.94
C LEU A 96 2.89 -10.04 13.85
N ARG A 97 3.77 -9.46 14.66
CA ARG A 97 5.19 -9.83 14.70
C ARG A 97 5.39 -11.28 15.14
N ASP A 98 4.63 -11.75 16.13
CA ASP A 98 4.68 -13.14 16.60
C ASP A 98 4.23 -14.13 15.51
N MET A 99 3.37 -13.69 14.61
CA MET A 99 2.97 -14.42 13.39
C MET A 99 3.97 -14.26 12.23
N GLY A 100 5.07 -13.52 12.42
CA GLY A 100 6.06 -13.24 11.37
C GLY A 100 5.63 -12.17 10.36
N ILE A 101 4.58 -11.41 10.65
CA ILE A 101 4.04 -10.36 9.77
C ILE A 101 4.58 -8.99 10.21
N GLN A 102 4.93 -8.15 9.26
CA GLN A 102 5.32 -6.77 9.52
C GLN A 102 4.21 -5.79 9.11
N ILE A 103 4.22 -4.60 9.73
CA ILE A 103 3.44 -3.44 9.26
C ILE A 103 4.40 -2.48 8.56
N ILE A 104 4.01 -2.01 7.38
CA ILE A 104 4.64 -0.90 6.66
C ILE A 104 3.55 0.12 6.36
N ALA A 105 3.72 1.37 6.82
CA ALA A 105 2.80 2.45 6.51
C ALA A 105 3.44 3.43 5.53
N ILE A 106 2.67 3.87 4.53
CA ILE A 106 3.14 4.69 3.41
C ILE A 106 2.29 5.94 3.30
N SER A 107 2.93 7.09 3.16
CA SER A 107 2.28 8.37 2.90
C SER A 107 3.04 9.19 1.84
N PRO A 108 2.42 10.24 1.30
CA PRO A 108 3.10 11.22 0.47
C PRO A 108 4.05 12.14 1.22
N ASP A 109 4.11 12.05 2.56
CA ASP A 109 5.02 12.89 3.33
C ASP A 109 6.47 12.65 2.90
N ARG A 110 7.24 13.72 2.78
CA ARG A 110 8.69 13.61 2.58
C ARG A 110 9.36 12.94 3.78
N PRO A 111 10.55 12.33 3.60
CA PRO A 111 11.22 11.54 4.63
C PRO A 111 11.34 12.23 5.99
N GLU A 112 11.66 13.52 6.01
CA GLU A 112 11.87 14.31 7.23
C GLU A 112 10.59 14.45 8.07
N LYS A 113 9.40 14.38 7.42
CA LYS A 113 8.10 14.50 8.08
C LYS A 113 7.63 13.20 8.73
N LEU A 114 8.13 12.06 8.31
CA LEU A 114 7.72 10.75 8.86
C LEU A 114 8.06 10.63 10.36
N GLY A 115 9.12 11.30 10.83
CA GLY A 115 9.55 11.27 12.22
C GLY A 115 8.49 11.81 13.18
N GLU A 116 7.78 12.86 12.81
CA GLU A 116 6.75 13.49 13.63
C GLU A 116 5.61 12.50 13.98
N SER A 117 5.17 11.69 13.00
CA SER A 117 4.16 10.64 13.22
C SER A 117 4.69 9.50 14.09
N VAL A 118 5.93 9.05 13.87
CA VAL A 118 6.55 7.98 14.67
C VAL A 118 6.63 8.38 16.14
N GLU A 119 7.09 9.59 16.43
CA GLU A 119 7.29 10.07 17.80
C GLU A 119 5.95 10.34 18.50
N SER A 120 5.03 11.05 17.84
CA SER A 120 3.74 11.40 18.42
C SER A 120 2.86 10.19 18.75
N GLN A 121 2.89 9.16 17.92
CA GLN A 121 2.11 7.92 18.08
C GLN A 121 2.92 6.76 18.70
N ARG A 122 4.20 6.96 19.01
CA ARG A 122 5.13 5.94 19.56
C ARG A 122 5.15 4.67 18.72
N LEU A 123 5.22 4.82 17.40
CA LEU A 123 5.13 3.70 16.46
C LEU A 123 6.41 2.86 16.47
N THR A 124 6.25 1.54 16.46
CA THR A 124 7.36 0.57 16.41
C THR A 124 7.49 -0.13 15.06
N TYR A 125 6.63 0.18 14.11
CA TYR A 125 6.66 -0.31 12.74
C TYR A 125 7.18 0.76 11.78
N ARG A 126 7.45 0.34 10.54
CA ARG A 126 8.15 1.17 9.56
C ARG A 126 7.19 2.11 8.84
N LEU A 127 7.57 3.40 8.77
CA LEU A 127 6.94 4.39 7.89
C LEU A 127 7.86 4.67 6.70
N LEU A 128 7.26 4.78 5.49
CA LEU A 128 7.96 5.06 4.24
C LEU A 128 7.30 6.23 3.49
N SER A 129 8.12 6.98 2.80
CA SER A 129 7.72 8.09 1.95
C SER A 129 7.50 7.62 0.52
N ASP A 130 6.31 7.89 -0.02
CA ASP A 130 5.92 7.81 -1.44
C ASP A 130 5.62 9.24 -1.95
N SER A 131 6.54 10.17 -1.72
CA SER A 131 6.30 11.61 -1.96
C SER A 131 5.97 11.93 -3.43
N ASP A 132 6.44 11.15 -4.39
CA ASP A 132 6.09 11.22 -5.81
C ASP A 132 4.83 10.43 -6.20
N MET A 133 4.21 9.77 -5.22
CA MET A 133 2.99 8.97 -5.37
C MET A 133 3.12 7.79 -6.35
N THR A 134 4.32 7.25 -6.53
CA THR A 134 4.57 6.18 -7.50
C THR A 134 3.85 4.88 -7.12
N VAL A 135 3.92 4.47 -5.85
CA VAL A 135 3.24 3.25 -5.39
C VAL A 135 1.73 3.45 -5.36
N ALA A 136 1.26 4.57 -4.82
CA ALA A 136 -0.17 4.84 -4.72
C ALA A 136 -0.83 4.93 -6.11
N LYS A 137 -0.15 5.53 -7.11
CA LYS A 137 -0.61 5.53 -8.51
C LYS A 137 -0.66 4.11 -9.10
N ALA A 138 0.39 3.35 -8.89
CA ALA A 138 0.48 1.99 -9.44
C ALA A 138 -0.54 1.03 -8.83
N LEU A 139 -0.93 1.25 -7.57
CA LEU A 139 -2.02 0.51 -6.90
C LEU A 139 -3.41 1.08 -7.21
N GLY A 140 -3.50 2.14 -8.02
CA GLY A 140 -4.77 2.74 -8.41
C GLY A 140 -5.54 3.40 -7.25
N ILE A 141 -4.86 3.82 -6.19
CA ILE A 141 -5.46 4.45 -5.00
C ILE A 141 -5.15 5.95 -4.88
N ALA A 142 -4.41 6.51 -5.82
CA ALA A 142 -4.12 7.95 -5.87
C ALA A 142 -5.28 8.73 -6.46
N PHE A 143 -5.56 9.91 -5.92
CA PHE A 143 -6.48 10.89 -6.50
C PHE A 143 -5.90 12.30 -6.38
N LYS A 144 -6.36 13.23 -7.22
CA LYS A 144 -5.91 14.62 -7.21
C LYS A 144 -6.86 15.48 -6.38
N VAL A 145 -6.31 16.14 -5.37
CA VAL A 145 -7.05 17.15 -4.60
C VAL A 145 -7.21 18.41 -5.44
N GLY A 146 -8.43 18.92 -5.56
CA GLY A 146 -8.69 20.15 -6.30
C GLY A 146 -8.06 21.38 -5.63
N ASP A 147 -7.61 22.35 -6.44
CA ASP A 147 -6.85 23.52 -5.98
C ASP A 147 -7.59 24.33 -4.90
N ALA A 148 -8.91 24.45 -5.02
CA ALA A 148 -9.73 25.11 -4.00
C ALA A 148 -9.68 24.39 -2.64
N THR A 149 -9.58 23.05 -2.63
CA THR A 149 -9.45 22.26 -1.41
C THR A 149 -8.03 22.38 -0.85
N VAL A 150 -7.01 22.43 -1.69
CA VAL A 150 -5.62 22.67 -1.27
C VAL A 150 -5.49 24.02 -0.60
N GLU A 151 -6.06 25.07 -1.19
CA GLU A 151 -6.07 26.41 -0.60
C GLU A 151 -6.83 26.44 0.74
N LYS A 152 -7.97 25.77 0.82
CA LYS A 152 -8.74 25.62 2.07
C LYS A 152 -7.93 24.90 3.15
N TYR A 153 -7.20 23.84 2.81
CA TYR A 153 -6.33 23.14 3.75
C TYR A 153 -5.29 24.09 4.34
N LYS A 154 -4.68 24.90 3.49
CA LYS A 154 -3.63 25.84 3.90
C LYS A 154 -4.17 26.99 4.75
N THR A 155 -5.27 27.61 4.34
CA THR A 155 -5.79 28.84 4.97
C THR A 155 -6.65 28.58 6.21
N GLU A 156 -7.47 27.51 6.19
CA GLU A 156 -8.41 27.25 7.30
C GLU A 156 -7.87 26.24 8.31
N TYR A 157 -7.04 25.27 7.86
CA TYR A 157 -6.57 24.17 8.73
C TYR A 157 -5.07 24.20 9.01
N GLY A 158 -4.33 25.11 8.35
CA GLY A 158 -2.86 25.18 8.50
C GLY A 158 -2.13 23.97 7.92
N ILE A 159 -2.76 23.25 6.97
CA ILE A 159 -2.22 22.05 6.33
C ILE A 159 -1.65 22.45 4.97
N ASP A 160 -0.34 22.35 4.80
CA ASP A 160 0.37 22.60 3.55
C ASP A 160 0.87 21.28 2.95
N ILE A 161 0.02 20.63 2.11
CA ILE A 161 0.34 19.33 1.51
C ILE A 161 1.53 19.39 0.55
N GLU A 162 1.83 20.55 -0.02
CA GLU A 162 3.03 20.76 -0.84
C GLU A 162 4.29 20.77 0.03
N ALA A 163 4.26 21.51 1.13
CA ALA A 163 5.37 21.53 2.08
C ALA A 163 5.60 20.17 2.74
N ASP A 164 4.53 19.44 3.03
CA ASP A 164 4.62 18.13 3.68
C ASP A 164 5.13 17.04 2.73
N SER A 165 4.72 17.05 1.47
CA SER A 165 5.20 16.10 0.45
C SER A 165 6.51 16.53 -0.22
N GLY A 166 6.81 17.83 -0.25
CA GLY A 166 7.88 18.41 -1.06
C GLY A 166 7.56 18.42 -2.56
N GLN A 167 6.27 18.29 -2.94
CA GLN A 167 5.79 18.15 -4.32
C GLN A 167 4.59 19.07 -4.56
N THR A 168 4.37 19.45 -5.83
CA THR A 168 3.27 20.32 -6.26
C THR A 168 2.15 19.60 -7.02
N HIS A 169 2.13 18.26 -6.96
CA HIS A 169 1.17 17.44 -7.72
C HIS A 169 -0.23 17.41 -7.12
N HIS A 170 -0.41 17.78 -5.86
CA HIS A 170 -1.67 17.74 -5.09
C HIS A 170 -2.30 16.35 -5.01
N LEU A 171 -1.52 15.28 -5.10
CA LEU A 171 -2.02 13.91 -5.01
C LEU A 171 -2.07 13.44 -3.55
N LEU A 172 -3.13 12.71 -3.21
CA LEU A 172 -3.24 11.98 -1.96
C LEU A 172 -3.66 10.53 -2.22
N PRO A 173 -3.25 9.58 -1.38
CA PRO A 173 -3.79 8.23 -1.43
C PRO A 173 -5.17 8.18 -0.76
N VAL A 174 -6.08 7.40 -1.30
CA VAL A 174 -7.25 6.94 -0.55
C VAL A 174 -6.76 6.00 0.55
N PRO A 175 -7.19 6.20 1.82
CA PRO A 175 -6.77 5.35 2.91
C PRO A 175 -7.07 3.88 2.65
N SER A 176 -6.04 3.05 2.76
CA SER A 176 -6.10 1.65 2.33
C SER A 176 -5.28 0.75 3.24
N ALA A 177 -5.68 -0.52 3.31
CA ALA A 177 -4.94 -1.60 3.95
C ALA A 177 -4.88 -2.78 2.99
N PHE A 178 -3.68 -3.29 2.74
CA PHE A 178 -3.45 -4.49 1.93
C PHE A 178 -2.67 -5.51 2.74
N LEU A 179 -3.08 -6.76 2.71
CA LEU A 179 -2.25 -7.87 3.19
C LEU A 179 -1.53 -8.48 2.00
N ILE A 180 -0.20 -8.48 2.07
CA ILE A 180 0.67 -8.90 0.97
C ILE A 180 1.47 -10.13 1.40
N GLY A 181 1.42 -11.19 0.60
CA GLY A 181 2.27 -12.37 0.76
C GLY A 181 3.74 -12.07 0.44
N ARG A 182 4.64 -12.95 0.86
CA ARG A 182 6.09 -12.80 0.58
C ARG A 182 6.44 -12.82 -0.90
N ASP A 183 5.56 -13.38 -1.73
CA ASP A 183 5.65 -13.39 -3.19
C ASP A 183 5.20 -12.07 -3.84
N GLY A 184 4.78 -11.09 -3.03
CA GLY A 184 4.28 -9.80 -3.49
C GLY A 184 2.80 -9.82 -3.92
N THR A 185 2.08 -10.93 -3.73
CA THR A 185 0.67 -11.06 -4.12
C THR A 185 -0.23 -10.42 -3.08
N ILE A 186 -1.20 -9.61 -3.51
CA ILE A 186 -2.27 -9.04 -2.67
C ILE A 186 -3.22 -10.16 -2.27
N GLN A 187 -3.30 -10.48 -0.99
CA GLN A 187 -4.17 -11.51 -0.42
C GLN A 187 -5.46 -10.92 0.15
N PHE A 188 -5.40 -9.67 0.60
CA PHE A 188 -6.55 -8.92 1.08
C PHE A 188 -6.39 -7.45 0.73
N SER A 189 -7.51 -6.76 0.50
CA SER A 189 -7.55 -5.31 0.33
C SER A 189 -8.77 -4.69 0.99
N TYR A 190 -8.55 -3.55 1.63
CA TYR A 190 -9.57 -2.62 2.11
C TYR A 190 -9.22 -1.23 1.63
N VAL A 191 -10.13 -0.59 0.92
CA VAL A 191 -9.97 0.77 0.38
C VAL A 191 -11.25 1.53 0.66
N ASN A 192 -11.15 2.72 1.27
CA ASN A 192 -12.34 3.51 1.59
C ASN A 192 -12.14 4.98 1.21
N PRO A 193 -12.90 5.52 0.21
CA PRO A 193 -12.80 6.91 -0.19
C PRO A 193 -13.23 7.89 0.91
N ASN A 194 -14.08 7.48 1.86
CA ASN A 194 -14.32 8.27 3.05
C ASN A 194 -13.09 8.23 3.97
N TYR A 195 -12.28 9.29 3.92
CA TYR A 195 -11.02 9.38 4.67
C TYR A 195 -11.18 9.37 6.20
N GLN A 196 -12.39 9.47 6.72
CA GLN A 196 -12.66 9.38 8.17
C GLN A 196 -12.87 7.95 8.65
N VAL A 197 -13.17 7.01 7.73
CA VAL A 197 -13.41 5.61 8.04
C VAL A 197 -12.15 4.78 7.87
N ARG A 198 -11.88 3.90 8.83
CA ARG A 198 -10.73 2.98 8.83
C ARG A 198 -11.18 1.55 9.16
N MET A 199 -10.43 0.59 8.66
CA MET A 199 -10.60 -0.80 9.10
C MET A 199 -10.13 -0.94 10.55
N ASN A 200 -10.95 -1.57 11.37
CA ASN A 200 -10.60 -1.85 12.77
C ASN A 200 -9.35 -2.75 12.82
N PRO A 201 -8.31 -2.40 13.63
CA PRO A 201 -7.10 -3.19 13.73
C PRO A 201 -7.32 -4.66 14.12
N GLN A 202 -8.30 -4.96 14.99
CA GLN A 202 -8.58 -6.34 15.39
C GLN A 202 -9.14 -7.17 14.22
N ILE A 203 -9.92 -6.54 13.31
CA ILE A 203 -10.39 -7.21 12.09
C ILE A 203 -9.20 -7.48 11.17
N LEU A 204 -8.27 -6.52 11.01
CA LEU A 204 -7.05 -6.73 10.22
C LEU A 204 -6.20 -7.87 10.78
N LEU A 205 -6.10 -7.99 12.10
CA LEU A 205 -5.40 -9.09 12.76
C LEU A 205 -6.06 -10.44 12.48
N GLU A 206 -7.39 -10.54 12.55
CA GLU A 206 -8.11 -11.79 12.24
C GLU A 206 -7.97 -12.18 10.76
N ILE A 207 -7.99 -11.21 9.85
CA ILE A 207 -7.73 -11.44 8.43
C ILE A 207 -6.30 -11.98 8.25
N ALA A 208 -5.32 -11.37 8.88
CA ALA A 208 -3.93 -11.83 8.81
C ALA A 208 -3.77 -13.28 9.32
N ARG A 209 -4.51 -13.67 10.36
CA ARG A 209 -4.56 -15.04 10.88
C ARG A 209 -5.18 -16.04 9.90
N SER A 210 -6.17 -15.60 9.10
CA SER A 210 -6.88 -16.48 8.17
C SER A 210 -6.13 -16.69 6.87
N GLU A 211 -5.53 -15.65 6.32
CA GLU A 211 -4.96 -15.64 4.97
C GLU A 211 -3.49 -16.13 4.91
N LEU A 212 -2.75 -16.03 6.01
CA LEU A 212 -1.32 -16.36 6.06
C LEU A 212 -1.02 -17.67 6.83
N LYS A 213 -1.83 -18.68 6.58
CA LYS A 213 -1.61 -20.03 7.15
C LYS A 213 -0.56 -20.84 6.37
#